data_2d4bead7dd6deb3dca047077c576b401
#
_entry.id   2d4bead7dd6deb3dca047077c576b401
#
_cell.length_a   1.000
_cell.length_b   1.000
_cell.length_c   1.000
_cell.angle_alpha   90.00
_cell.angle_beta   90.00
_cell.angle_gamma   90.00
#
_symmetry.space_group_name_H-M   'P 1'
#
loop_
_entity.id
_entity.type
_entity.pdbx_description
1 polymer ?
#
loop_
_entity_poly.entity_id
_entity_poly.type
_entity_poly.pdbx_seq_one_letter_code
_entity_poly.pdbx_strand_id
1 'polypeptide(L)'
;MSENNKKYILITAALIVIGAALYFFYWMRTPQYTFTQIHEAVQQHDLTKFEKHVDLNSLYAHAYDDVVYYAFGDPKEANPFLLGIVQSLKTVVVPIMTEQTKHYVETGSIEDNTEETSDIDDTAPAPTPAPSPKTEGQQLADQLKERTGFGTMRYEGVESSEQVGKTADVAVKLYDKQLEHNFILHVKMYELDDGSWRLTEITN
;
A
#
# COMPACT_ATOMS: atom_id res chain seq x y z
N MET A 1 -22.17 34.64 40.33
CA MET A 1 -22.09 34.52 38.87
C MET A 1 -23.52 34.64 38.36
N SER A 2 -23.84 35.66 37.56
CA SER A 2 -25.20 35.93 37.07
C SER A 2 -25.67 34.77 36.16
N GLU A 3 -26.98 34.45 36.23
CA GLU A 3 -27.59 33.41 35.37
C GLU A 3 -27.33 33.64 33.87
N ASN A 4 -27.26 34.89 33.45
CA ASN A 4 -26.94 35.23 32.06
C ASN A 4 -25.52 34.84 31.68
N ASN A 5 -24.54 35.00 32.56
CA ASN A 5 -23.15 34.58 32.30
C ASN A 5 -23.05 33.07 32.14
N LYS A 6 -23.81 32.26 32.85
CA LYS A 6 -23.86 30.81 32.71
C LYS A 6 -24.41 30.40 31.32
N LYS A 7 -25.46 31.08 30.85
CA LYS A 7 -26.04 30.84 29.51
C LYS A 7 -25.04 31.16 28.39
N TYR A 8 -24.33 32.27 28.46
CA TYR A 8 -23.30 32.62 27.47
C TYR A 8 -22.16 31.63 27.46
N ILE A 9 -21.70 31.18 28.64
CA ILE A 9 -20.65 30.17 28.73
C ILE A 9 -21.10 28.86 28.08
N LEU A 10 -22.33 28.40 28.31
CA LEU A 10 -22.89 27.20 27.72
C LEU A 10 -23.01 27.31 26.18
N ILE A 11 -23.47 28.45 25.68
CA ILE A 11 -23.59 28.69 24.24
C ILE A 11 -22.22 28.70 23.59
N THR A 12 -21.24 29.38 24.19
CA THR A 12 -19.86 29.40 23.66
C THR A 12 -19.23 27.99 23.67
N ALA A 13 -19.42 27.24 24.75
CA ALA A 13 -18.93 25.86 24.81
C ALA A 13 -19.57 24.97 23.75
N ALA A 14 -20.87 25.10 23.51
CA ALA A 14 -21.58 24.35 22.46
C ALA A 14 -21.05 24.69 21.05
N LEU A 15 -20.81 25.99 20.78
CA LEU A 15 -20.24 26.42 19.49
C LEU A 15 -18.83 25.88 19.27
N ILE A 16 -18.00 25.83 20.32
CA ILE A 16 -16.65 25.24 20.23
C ILE A 16 -16.74 23.76 19.94
N VAL A 17 -17.63 23.03 20.61
CA VAL A 17 -17.81 21.57 20.37
C VAL A 17 -18.30 21.31 18.94
N ILE A 18 -19.26 22.09 18.45
CA ILE A 18 -19.77 21.97 17.07
C ILE A 18 -18.64 22.29 16.08
N GLY A 19 -17.89 23.36 16.30
CA GLY A 19 -16.75 23.72 15.44
C GLY A 19 -15.67 22.64 15.39
N ALA A 20 -15.33 22.07 16.54
CA ALA A 20 -14.39 20.95 16.64
C ALA A 20 -14.90 19.69 15.93
N ALA A 21 -16.20 19.37 16.08
CA ALA A 21 -16.81 18.23 15.41
C ALA A 21 -16.80 18.39 13.87
N LEU A 22 -17.15 19.58 13.37
CA LEU A 22 -17.12 19.89 11.94
C LEU A 22 -15.69 19.83 11.39
N TYR A 23 -14.70 20.38 12.12
CA TYR A 23 -13.30 20.31 11.74
C TYR A 23 -12.81 18.86 11.67
N PHE A 24 -13.13 18.05 12.69
CA PHE A 24 -12.77 16.64 12.73
C PHE A 24 -13.41 15.85 11.58
N PHE A 25 -14.69 16.10 11.31
CA PHE A 25 -15.40 15.46 10.20
C PHE A 25 -14.83 15.84 8.84
N TYR A 26 -14.41 17.11 8.65
CA TYR A 26 -13.71 17.55 7.44
C TYR A 26 -12.35 16.88 7.32
N TRP A 27 -11.58 16.83 8.41
CA TRP A 27 -10.24 16.23 8.42
C TRP A 27 -10.27 14.73 8.08
N MET A 28 -11.28 13.99 8.56
CA MET A 28 -11.46 12.57 8.25
C MET A 28 -11.70 12.29 6.76
N ARG A 29 -12.02 13.31 5.96
CA ARG A 29 -12.23 13.22 4.50
C ARG A 29 -11.03 13.70 3.69
N THR A 30 -9.87 13.83 4.29
CA THR A 30 -8.66 14.25 3.58
C THR A 30 -7.86 13.05 3.09
N PRO A 31 -7.10 13.18 1.97
CA PRO A 31 -6.17 12.15 1.53
C PRO A 31 -5.14 11.78 2.60
N GLN A 32 -4.66 12.76 3.37
CA GLN A 32 -3.71 12.55 4.47
C GLN A 32 -4.26 11.62 5.55
N TYR A 33 -5.54 11.79 5.92
CA TYR A 33 -6.18 10.91 6.87
C TYR A 33 -6.26 9.47 6.37
N THR A 34 -6.48 9.28 5.07
CA THR A 34 -6.50 7.95 4.45
C THR A 34 -5.17 7.23 4.60
N PHE A 35 -4.02 7.91 4.50
CA PHE A 35 -2.73 7.28 4.78
C PHE A 35 -2.62 6.78 6.22
N THR A 36 -3.16 7.54 7.18
CA THR A 36 -3.24 7.08 8.57
C THR A 36 -4.08 5.80 8.68
N GLN A 37 -5.21 5.73 7.95
CA GLN A 37 -6.07 4.54 7.92
C GLN A 37 -5.39 3.33 7.27
N ILE A 38 -4.64 3.54 6.17
CA ILE A 38 -3.84 2.48 5.53
C ILE A 38 -2.78 1.95 6.49
N HIS A 39 -2.02 2.86 7.12
CA HIS A 39 -0.99 2.48 8.09
C HIS A 39 -1.56 1.69 9.28
N GLU A 40 -2.66 2.16 9.83
CA GLU A 40 -3.36 1.51 10.94
C GLU A 40 -3.91 0.14 10.52
N ALA A 41 -4.47 0.01 9.31
CA ALA A 41 -4.96 -1.25 8.77
C ALA A 41 -3.84 -2.30 8.66
N VAL A 42 -2.66 -1.92 8.17
CA VAL A 42 -1.49 -2.80 8.11
C VAL A 42 -1.04 -3.23 9.51
N GLN A 43 -0.99 -2.29 10.48
CA GLN A 43 -0.58 -2.61 11.86
C GLN A 43 -1.57 -3.52 12.59
N GLN A 44 -2.87 -3.39 12.29
CA GLN A 44 -3.95 -4.16 12.90
C GLN A 44 -4.27 -5.45 12.14
N HIS A 45 -3.58 -5.71 11.02
CA HIS A 45 -3.86 -6.84 10.13
C HIS A 45 -5.31 -6.84 9.60
N ASP A 46 -5.89 -5.64 9.41
CA ASP A 46 -7.26 -5.45 8.90
C ASP A 46 -7.23 -5.32 7.37
N LEU A 47 -7.28 -6.47 6.69
CA LEU A 47 -7.32 -6.52 5.22
C LEU A 47 -8.53 -5.78 4.65
N THR A 48 -9.71 -5.87 5.29
CA THR A 48 -10.93 -5.22 4.81
C THR A 48 -10.78 -3.70 4.79
N LYS A 49 -10.22 -3.13 5.87
CA LYS A 49 -9.93 -1.70 5.97
C LYS A 49 -8.86 -1.29 4.96
N PHE A 50 -7.84 -2.12 4.77
CA PHE A 50 -6.77 -1.87 3.82
C PHE A 50 -7.30 -1.83 2.38
N GLU A 51 -8.05 -2.85 1.93
CA GLU A 51 -8.62 -2.93 0.57
C GLU A 51 -9.62 -1.80 0.26
N LYS A 52 -10.27 -1.25 1.28
CA LYS A 52 -11.11 -0.06 1.10
C LYS A 52 -10.29 1.13 0.60
N HIS A 53 -9.08 1.29 1.12
CA HIS A 53 -8.24 2.47 0.89
C HIS A 53 -7.10 2.26 -0.10
N VAL A 54 -6.84 1.02 -0.55
CA VAL A 54 -5.81 0.67 -1.54
C VAL A 54 -6.39 -0.20 -2.63
N ASP A 55 -6.25 0.23 -3.87
CA ASP A 55 -6.55 -0.59 -5.05
C ASP A 55 -5.26 -1.27 -5.52
N LEU A 56 -4.97 -2.44 -4.95
CA LEU A 56 -3.75 -3.18 -5.26
C LEU A 56 -3.64 -3.56 -6.73
N ASN A 57 -4.77 -3.91 -7.38
CA ASN A 57 -4.76 -4.28 -8.79
C ASN A 57 -4.37 -3.09 -9.67
N SER A 58 -4.97 -1.93 -9.45
CA SER A 58 -4.59 -0.70 -10.17
C SER A 58 -3.16 -0.30 -9.87
N LEU A 59 -2.76 -0.34 -8.61
CA LEU A 59 -1.42 0.01 -8.16
C LEU A 59 -0.34 -0.82 -8.86
N TYR A 60 -0.47 -2.15 -8.82
CA TYR A 60 0.49 -3.05 -9.45
C TYR A 60 0.41 -3.04 -10.97
N ALA A 61 -0.79 -2.81 -11.55
CA ALA A 61 -0.93 -2.70 -12.98
C ALA A 61 -0.19 -1.47 -13.53
N HIS A 62 -0.28 -0.31 -12.86
CA HIS A 62 0.44 0.91 -13.24
C HIS A 62 1.94 0.75 -13.00
N ALA A 63 2.34 0.27 -11.83
CA ALA A 63 3.76 0.02 -11.53
C ALA A 63 4.41 -0.95 -12.53
N TYR A 64 3.68 -1.98 -12.97
CA TYR A 64 4.16 -2.89 -14.02
C TYR A 64 4.35 -2.16 -15.35
N ASP A 65 3.38 -1.33 -15.77
CA ASP A 65 3.46 -0.57 -17.01
C ASP A 65 4.65 0.40 -17.00
N ASP A 66 4.91 1.06 -15.87
CA ASP A 66 6.05 1.96 -15.69
C ASP A 66 7.37 1.20 -15.81
N VAL A 67 7.51 0.06 -15.14
CA VAL A 67 8.72 -0.79 -15.25
C VAL A 67 8.97 -1.22 -16.69
N VAL A 68 7.91 -1.63 -17.40
CA VAL A 68 7.99 -2.00 -18.80
C VAL A 68 8.41 -0.82 -19.67
N TYR A 69 7.84 0.34 -19.46
CA TYR A 69 8.20 1.57 -20.18
C TYR A 69 9.67 1.94 -19.97
N TYR A 70 10.16 1.88 -18.73
CA TYR A 70 11.59 2.13 -18.43
C TYR A 70 12.53 1.09 -19.04
N ALA A 71 12.12 -0.18 -19.07
CA ALA A 71 12.98 -1.26 -19.56
C ALA A 71 13.01 -1.36 -21.08
N PHE A 72 11.91 -1.09 -21.76
CA PHE A 72 11.72 -1.37 -23.18
C PHE A 72 11.32 -0.15 -24.03
N GLY A 73 11.10 1.02 -23.42
CA GLY A 73 10.61 2.23 -24.09
C GLY A 73 9.09 2.22 -24.32
N ASP A 74 8.61 3.10 -25.23
CA ASP A 74 7.17 3.20 -25.51
C ASP A 74 6.64 1.87 -26.07
N PRO A 75 5.66 1.23 -25.40
CA PRO A 75 5.05 -0.01 -25.89
C PRO A 75 4.49 0.09 -27.31
N LYS A 76 4.12 1.28 -27.78
CA LYS A 76 3.60 1.49 -29.14
C LYS A 76 4.67 1.34 -30.21
N GLU A 77 5.94 1.52 -29.85
CA GLU A 77 7.08 1.36 -30.74
C GLU A 77 7.72 -0.04 -30.61
N ALA A 78 7.30 -0.83 -29.64
CA ALA A 78 7.84 -2.15 -29.38
C ALA A 78 7.37 -3.18 -30.43
N ASN A 79 8.19 -4.21 -30.63
CA ASN A 79 7.84 -5.35 -31.48
C ASN A 79 6.55 -6.02 -30.94
N PRO A 80 5.55 -6.32 -31.81
CA PRO A 80 4.30 -6.98 -31.39
C PRO A 80 4.49 -8.29 -30.63
N PHE A 81 5.55 -9.03 -30.90
CA PHE A 81 5.88 -10.26 -30.19
C PHE A 81 6.30 -9.98 -28.73
N LEU A 82 7.15 -8.96 -28.50
CA LEU A 82 7.55 -8.52 -27.17
C LEU A 82 6.35 -7.99 -26.39
N LEU A 83 5.49 -7.21 -27.04
CA LEU A 83 4.22 -6.75 -26.44
C LEU A 83 3.35 -7.90 -25.97
N GLY A 84 3.22 -8.97 -26.75
CA GLY A 84 2.46 -10.16 -26.37
C GLY A 84 3.02 -10.83 -25.11
N ILE A 85 4.35 -10.96 -25.01
CA ILE A 85 5.02 -11.51 -23.82
C ILE A 85 4.77 -10.62 -22.59
N VAL A 86 5.01 -9.33 -22.73
CA VAL A 86 4.84 -8.35 -21.65
C VAL A 86 3.39 -8.35 -21.13
N GLN A 87 2.41 -8.34 -22.02
CA GLN A 87 1.00 -8.41 -21.62
C GLN A 87 0.66 -9.74 -20.91
N SER A 88 1.19 -10.84 -21.38
CA SER A 88 1.00 -12.15 -20.75
C SER A 88 1.62 -12.20 -19.35
N LEU A 89 2.81 -11.64 -19.17
CA LEU A 89 3.47 -11.53 -17.86
C LEU A 89 2.67 -10.63 -16.90
N LYS A 90 2.10 -9.53 -17.37
CA LYS A 90 1.25 -8.67 -16.55
C LYS A 90 0.09 -9.42 -15.92
N THR A 91 -0.59 -10.27 -16.71
CA THR A 91 -1.74 -11.06 -16.23
C THR A 91 -1.39 -12.10 -15.18
N VAL A 92 -0.11 -12.45 -15.05
CA VAL A 92 0.39 -13.39 -14.02
C VAL A 92 0.99 -12.63 -12.83
N VAL A 93 1.84 -11.63 -13.09
CA VAL A 93 2.58 -10.93 -12.05
C VAL A 93 1.67 -10.08 -11.16
N VAL A 94 0.72 -9.32 -11.75
CA VAL A 94 -0.16 -8.43 -10.99
C VAL A 94 -1.00 -9.18 -9.96
N PRO A 95 -1.71 -10.28 -10.30
CA PRO A 95 -2.44 -11.06 -9.31
C PRO A 95 -1.55 -11.65 -8.21
N ILE A 96 -0.37 -12.18 -8.56
CA ILE A 96 0.57 -12.74 -7.57
C ILE A 96 0.98 -11.67 -6.55
N MET A 97 1.40 -10.49 -7.02
CA MET A 97 1.80 -9.39 -6.14
C MET A 97 0.63 -8.91 -5.27
N THR A 98 -0.57 -8.87 -5.85
CA THR A 98 -1.80 -8.51 -5.12
C THR A 98 -2.07 -9.48 -3.97
N GLU A 99 -2.08 -10.78 -4.24
CA GLU A 99 -2.36 -11.80 -3.22
C GLU A 99 -1.25 -11.87 -2.15
N GLN A 100 0.01 -11.76 -2.52
CA GLN A 100 1.10 -11.69 -1.56
C GLN A 100 0.99 -10.47 -0.63
N THR A 101 0.59 -9.32 -1.17
CA THR A 101 0.39 -8.12 -0.34
C THR A 101 -0.80 -8.26 0.59
N LYS A 102 -1.91 -8.82 0.12
CA LYS A 102 -3.08 -9.14 0.97
C LYS A 102 -2.69 -10.08 2.11
N HIS A 103 -1.99 -11.15 1.77
CA HIS A 103 -1.51 -12.11 2.76
C HIS A 103 -0.59 -11.44 3.80
N TYR A 104 0.35 -10.60 3.35
CA TYR A 104 1.19 -9.82 4.25
C TYR A 104 0.38 -8.89 5.17
N VAL A 105 -0.60 -8.18 4.63
CA VAL A 105 -1.46 -7.31 5.45
C VAL A 105 -2.23 -8.12 6.49
N GLU A 106 -2.73 -9.30 6.13
CA GLU A 106 -3.54 -10.15 7.01
C GLU A 106 -2.71 -10.86 8.10
N THR A 107 -1.51 -11.31 7.76
CA THR A 107 -0.70 -12.19 8.65
C THR A 107 0.52 -11.50 9.26
N GLY A 108 0.97 -10.39 8.69
CA GLY A 108 2.22 -9.73 9.05
C GLY A 108 3.47 -10.48 8.56
N SER A 109 3.31 -11.57 7.82
CA SER A 109 4.40 -12.40 7.32
C SER A 109 4.31 -12.58 5.80
N ILE A 110 5.46 -12.64 5.15
CA ILE A 110 5.54 -13.06 3.75
C ILE A 110 5.74 -14.57 3.80
N GLU A 111 4.64 -15.34 3.75
CA GLU A 111 4.76 -16.77 3.62
C GLU A 111 5.18 -17.12 2.20
N ASP A 112 6.22 -17.94 2.11
CA ASP A 112 6.54 -18.66 0.90
C ASP A 112 5.41 -19.66 0.62
N ASN A 113 4.55 -19.37 -0.36
CA ASN A 113 3.61 -20.36 -0.89
C ASN A 113 4.38 -21.48 -1.59
N THR A 114 5.10 -22.27 -0.81
CA THR A 114 5.47 -23.60 -1.22
C THR A 114 4.29 -24.49 -0.79
N GLU A 115 3.31 -24.68 -1.69
CA GLU A 115 2.37 -25.81 -1.54
C GLU A 115 3.23 -27.06 -1.41
N GLU A 116 3.40 -27.53 -0.17
CA GLU A 116 3.75 -28.91 0.07
C GLU A 116 2.57 -29.76 -0.44
N THR A 117 2.68 -30.21 -1.68
CA THR A 117 2.00 -31.43 -2.08
C THR A 117 2.67 -32.59 -1.33
N SER A 118 2.30 -32.76 -0.06
CA SER A 118 2.63 -33.92 0.71
C SER A 118 1.43 -34.85 0.81
N ASP A 119 1.18 -35.59 -0.26
CA ASP A 119 0.54 -36.91 -0.18
C ASP A 119 1.62 -37.95 -0.47
N ILE A 120 2.45 -38.28 0.51
CA ILE A 120 3.10 -39.60 0.60
C ILE A 120 3.16 -39.95 2.09
N ASP A 121 2.23 -40.84 2.47
CA ASP A 121 2.30 -41.74 3.61
C ASP A 121 3.66 -42.48 3.54
N ASP A 122 4.57 -42.36 4.48
CA ASP A 122 5.19 -43.55 5.08
C ASP A 122 6.12 -43.20 6.28
N THR A 123 6.01 -44.05 7.24
CA THR A 123 6.66 -44.21 8.52
C THR A 123 8.18 -44.41 8.40
N ALA A 124 9.00 -43.43 8.81
CA ALA A 124 10.37 -43.65 9.31
C ALA A 124 10.92 -42.44 10.09
N PRO A 125 11.78 -42.60 11.14
CA PRO A 125 12.21 -41.51 12.02
C PRO A 125 13.19 -40.58 11.28
N ALA A 126 12.91 -39.28 11.39
CA ALA A 126 13.57 -38.18 10.66
C ALA A 126 15.02 -37.95 11.10
N PRO A 127 15.94 -37.73 10.16
CA PRO A 127 17.16 -36.98 10.43
C PRO A 127 16.85 -35.46 10.37
N THR A 128 17.53 -34.69 11.18
CA THR A 128 17.50 -33.22 11.28
C THR A 128 17.51 -32.57 9.89
N PRO A 129 16.55 -31.68 9.57
CA PRO A 129 16.50 -31.08 8.23
C PRO A 129 17.70 -30.16 8.01
N ALA A 130 18.47 -30.46 7.00
CA ALA A 130 19.37 -29.50 6.39
C ALA A 130 18.56 -28.40 5.70
N PRO A 131 19.00 -27.13 5.67
CA PRO A 131 18.25 -26.05 5.04
C PRO A 131 18.04 -26.39 3.55
N SER A 132 16.79 -26.47 3.17
CA SER A 132 16.37 -26.77 1.79
C SER A 132 16.92 -25.67 0.84
N PRO A 133 17.40 -25.98 -0.35
CA PRO A 133 17.83 -24.99 -1.30
C PRO A 133 16.65 -24.11 -1.71
N LYS A 134 16.80 -22.80 -1.51
CA LYS A 134 15.77 -21.79 -1.89
C LYS A 134 15.41 -21.96 -3.37
N THR A 135 14.12 -21.94 -3.67
CA THR A 135 13.61 -21.97 -5.05
C THR A 135 14.09 -20.73 -5.82
N GLU A 136 14.25 -20.82 -7.15
CA GLU A 136 14.68 -19.68 -7.97
C GLU A 136 13.80 -18.43 -7.75
N GLY A 137 12.49 -18.61 -7.53
CA GLY A 137 11.57 -17.53 -7.19
C GLY A 137 11.88 -16.85 -5.85
N GLN A 138 12.29 -17.63 -4.84
CA GLN A 138 12.70 -17.12 -3.53
C GLN A 138 14.01 -16.33 -3.61
N GLN A 139 14.97 -16.82 -4.40
CA GLN A 139 16.23 -16.11 -4.63
C GLN A 139 15.98 -14.79 -5.37
N LEU A 140 15.04 -14.76 -6.33
CA LEU A 140 14.67 -13.54 -7.05
C LEU A 140 13.94 -12.54 -6.12
N ALA A 141 13.04 -13.02 -5.28
CA ALA A 141 12.33 -12.20 -4.29
C ALA A 141 13.30 -11.61 -3.25
N ASP A 142 14.24 -12.40 -2.74
CA ASP A 142 15.29 -11.94 -1.83
C ASP A 142 16.21 -10.90 -2.51
N GLN A 143 16.60 -11.13 -3.77
CA GLN A 143 17.39 -10.17 -4.54
C GLN A 143 16.63 -8.88 -4.83
N LEU A 144 15.33 -8.95 -5.11
CA LEU A 144 14.48 -7.77 -5.28
C LEU A 144 14.33 -7.01 -3.96
N LYS A 145 14.14 -7.72 -2.84
CA LYS A 145 14.06 -7.14 -1.51
C LYS A 145 15.37 -6.43 -1.12
N GLU A 146 16.53 -7.06 -1.39
CA GLU A 146 17.85 -6.45 -1.17
C GLU A 146 18.09 -5.25 -2.08
N ARG A 147 17.67 -5.32 -3.35
CA ARG A 147 17.88 -4.24 -4.33
C ARG A 147 16.92 -3.07 -4.17
N THR A 148 15.68 -3.33 -3.76
CA THR A 148 14.64 -2.30 -3.66
C THR A 148 14.51 -1.71 -2.27
N GLY A 149 15.12 -2.32 -1.24
CA GLY A 149 15.02 -1.86 0.15
C GLY A 149 13.59 -1.92 0.72
N PHE A 150 12.66 -2.62 0.06
CA PHE A 150 11.24 -2.64 0.41
C PHE A 150 10.95 -3.07 1.86
N GLY A 151 11.89 -3.75 2.53
CA GLY A 151 11.74 -4.17 3.94
C GLY A 151 12.34 -3.19 4.95
N THR A 152 13.00 -2.12 4.50
CA THR A 152 13.74 -1.17 5.35
C THR A 152 13.10 0.21 5.40
N MET A 153 12.09 0.45 4.57
CA MET A 153 11.41 1.75 4.49
C MET A 153 10.43 1.92 5.64
N ARG A 154 10.51 3.07 6.29
CA ARG A 154 9.59 3.50 7.34
C ARG A 154 8.76 4.69 6.86
N TYR A 155 7.47 4.63 7.05
CA TYR A 155 6.57 5.76 6.82
C TYR A 155 6.85 6.88 7.84
N GLU A 156 7.12 8.09 7.35
CA GLU A 156 7.42 9.29 8.16
C GLU A 156 6.24 10.27 8.17
N GLY A 157 5.34 10.18 7.19
CA GLY A 157 4.17 11.06 7.08
C GLY A 157 3.89 11.51 5.65
N VAL A 158 2.92 12.40 5.53
CA VAL A 158 2.58 13.08 4.28
C VAL A 158 3.27 14.44 4.27
N GLU A 159 4.07 14.73 3.24
CA GLU A 159 4.77 16.01 3.09
C GLU A 159 3.86 17.06 2.45
N SER A 160 3.14 16.69 1.40
CA SER A 160 2.20 17.57 0.71
C SER A 160 1.03 16.77 0.11
N SER A 161 -0.06 17.46 -0.13
CA SER A 161 -1.22 16.89 -0.80
C SER A 161 -1.89 17.99 -1.62
N GLU A 162 -2.02 17.75 -2.91
CA GLU A 162 -2.71 18.63 -3.84
C GLU A 162 -3.95 17.92 -4.38
N GLN A 163 -5.11 18.52 -4.19
CA GLN A 163 -6.39 17.96 -4.60
C GLN A 163 -6.95 18.75 -5.77
N VAL A 164 -7.35 18.03 -6.84
CA VAL A 164 -8.01 18.58 -8.02
C VAL A 164 -9.26 17.75 -8.31
N GLY A 165 -10.43 18.28 -7.92
CA GLY A 165 -11.70 17.56 -8.06
C GLY A 165 -11.75 16.32 -7.19
N LYS A 166 -11.95 15.15 -7.80
CA LYS A 166 -11.99 13.83 -7.14
C LYS A 166 -10.64 13.10 -7.16
N THR A 167 -9.55 13.76 -7.54
CA THR A 167 -8.21 13.19 -7.53
C THR A 167 -7.31 13.98 -6.60
N ALA A 168 -6.33 13.32 -6.00
CA ALA A 168 -5.31 13.94 -5.20
C ALA A 168 -3.95 13.35 -5.52
N ASP A 169 -2.96 14.23 -5.68
CA ASP A 169 -1.55 13.87 -5.69
C ASP A 169 -0.98 14.09 -4.29
N VAL A 170 -0.39 13.05 -3.72
CA VAL A 170 0.10 13.07 -2.35
C VAL A 170 1.57 12.68 -2.34
N ALA A 171 2.40 13.55 -1.79
CA ALA A 171 3.81 13.28 -1.56
C ALA A 171 3.98 12.63 -0.18
N VAL A 172 4.38 11.38 -0.18
CA VAL A 172 4.57 10.56 1.01
C VAL A 172 6.05 10.48 1.33
N LYS A 173 6.42 10.85 2.54
CA LYS A 173 7.79 10.77 3.02
C LYS A 173 8.07 9.40 3.61
N LEU A 174 9.09 8.74 3.07
CA LEU A 174 9.60 7.45 3.51
C LEU A 174 11.06 7.61 3.94
N TYR A 175 11.46 6.92 5.00
CA TYR A 175 12.85 6.84 5.43
C TYR A 175 13.38 5.43 5.20
N ASP A 176 14.45 5.32 4.42
CA ASP A 176 15.18 4.06 4.25
C ASP A 176 16.27 3.93 5.30
N LYS A 177 16.18 2.89 6.11
CA LYS A 177 17.15 2.61 7.20
C LYS A 177 18.51 2.13 6.69
N GLN A 178 18.58 1.52 5.50
CA GLN A 178 19.84 1.04 4.92
C GLN A 178 20.64 2.15 4.28
N LEU A 179 19.94 3.05 3.57
CA LEU A 179 20.55 4.18 2.89
C LEU A 179 20.65 5.42 3.78
N GLU A 180 20.06 5.38 4.99
CA GLU A 180 19.94 6.51 5.92
C GLU A 180 19.43 7.79 5.22
N HIS A 181 18.48 7.61 4.28
CA HIS A 181 17.98 8.67 3.42
C HIS A 181 16.45 8.74 3.38
N ASN A 182 15.94 9.97 3.21
CA ASN A 182 14.51 10.19 2.99
C ASN A 182 14.20 10.16 1.50
N PHE A 183 13.13 9.46 1.15
CA PHE A 183 12.55 9.43 -0.18
C PHE A 183 11.16 10.06 -0.16
N ILE A 184 10.82 10.75 -1.23
CA ILE A 184 9.47 11.22 -1.47
C ILE A 184 8.85 10.30 -2.51
N LEU A 185 7.75 9.66 -2.14
CA LEU A 185 6.97 8.83 -3.03
C LEU A 185 5.71 9.61 -3.40
N HIS A 186 5.53 9.88 -4.68
CA HIS A 186 4.32 10.49 -5.19
C HIS A 186 3.27 9.41 -5.46
N VAL A 187 2.06 9.62 -4.97
CA VAL A 187 0.96 8.70 -5.16
C VAL A 187 -0.31 9.43 -5.58
N LYS A 188 -1.07 8.81 -6.46
CA LYS A 188 -2.40 9.30 -6.83
C LYS A 188 -3.48 8.58 -6.04
N MET A 189 -4.42 9.37 -5.59
CA MET A 189 -5.59 8.91 -4.87
C MET A 189 -6.87 9.38 -5.55
N TYR A 190 -7.92 8.59 -5.41
CA TYR A 190 -9.24 8.90 -5.93
C TYR A 190 -10.27 8.96 -4.81
N GLU A 191 -11.12 10.01 -4.82
CA GLU A 191 -12.20 10.17 -3.85
C GLU A 191 -13.36 9.24 -4.18
N LEU A 192 -13.74 8.41 -3.21
CA LEU A 192 -14.90 7.52 -3.29
C LEU A 192 -16.20 8.29 -3.00
N ASP A 193 -17.34 7.67 -3.32
CA ASP A 193 -18.66 8.29 -3.14
C ASP A 193 -19.02 8.56 -1.67
N ASP A 194 -18.37 7.87 -0.72
CA ASP A 194 -18.51 8.11 0.72
C ASP A 194 -17.61 9.25 1.23
N GLY A 195 -16.82 9.88 0.36
CA GLY A 195 -15.86 10.93 0.67
C GLY A 195 -14.55 10.43 1.29
N SER A 196 -14.32 9.13 1.33
CA SER A 196 -13.02 8.55 1.65
C SER A 196 -12.15 8.47 0.39
N TRP A 197 -10.84 8.28 0.55
CA TRP A 197 -9.89 8.23 -0.54
C TRP A 197 -9.35 6.82 -0.73
N ARG A 198 -9.01 6.49 -1.98
CA ARG A 198 -8.37 5.23 -2.36
C ARG A 198 -7.11 5.49 -3.17
N LEU A 199 -6.02 4.87 -2.78
CA LEU A 199 -4.74 4.88 -3.49
C LEU A 199 -4.82 3.96 -4.70
N THR A 200 -4.46 4.48 -5.88
CA THR A 200 -4.61 3.76 -7.16
C THR A 200 -3.33 3.69 -7.97
N GLU A 201 -2.37 4.61 -7.75
CA GLU A 201 -1.17 4.70 -8.59
C GLU A 201 -0.01 5.28 -7.78
N ILE A 202 1.20 4.81 -8.06
CA ILE A 202 2.46 5.43 -7.64
C ILE A 202 3.00 6.17 -8.85
N THR A 203 3.39 7.43 -8.68
CA THR A 203 3.94 8.27 -9.76
C THR A 203 5.34 8.73 -9.41
N ASN A 204 6.20 8.84 -10.41
CA ASN A 204 7.55 9.40 -10.30
C ASN A 204 7.57 10.86 -10.77
#